data_3827c5142ca93f8d5f1ef01e9e57759a
#
_entry.id   3827c5142ca93f8d5f1ef01e9e57759a
#
_cell.length_a   1.000
_cell.length_b   1.000
_cell.length_c   1.000
_cell.angle_alpha   90.00
_cell.angle_beta   90.00
_cell.angle_gamma   90.00
#
_symmetry.space_group_name_H-M   'P 1'
#
loop_
_entity.id
_entity.type
_entity.pdbx_description
1 polymer ?
#
loop_
_entity_poly.entity_id
_entity_poly.type
_entity_poly.pdbx_seq_one_letter_code
_entity_poly.pdbx_strand_id
1 'polypeptide(L)'
;MLEQLVESWQINHRVTVKLLDALADDALHATLSTRGGRDVARQLAHVHEVRLMLAELTSKTNRNAKLPHFAKGESPTRKQLQTAFGASAQGVETSIREGWANDGQLPGFKRGVMPLVGYLIAHESHHRGSILLTLKQTGHKLNDELRWGLWDWNKL
;
A
#
# COMPACT_ATOMS: atom_id res chain seq x y z
N MET A 1 14.02 -11.82 14.37
CA MET A 1 14.02 -10.41 13.87
C MET A 1 13.46 -10.29 12.46
N LEU A 2 13.86 -11.13 11.49
CA LEU A 2 13.27 -11.13 10.13
C LEU A 2 11.74 -11.25 10.16
N GLU A 3 11.20 -12.24 10.87
CA GLU A 3 9.75 -12.47 10.93
C GLU A 3 8.99 -11.30 11.58
N GLN A 4 9.60 -10.57 12.53
CA GLN A 4 9.00 -9.35 13.07
C GLN A 4 8.97 -8.21 12.06
N LEU A 5 9.98 -8.10 11.19
CA LEU A 5 10.01 -7.12 10.11
C LEU A 5 8.97 -7.46 9.03
N VAL A 6 8.89 -8.73 8.65
CA VAL A 6 7.85 -9.23 7.73
C VAL A 6 6.47 -8.99 8.32
N GLU A 7 6.25 -9.30 9.61
CA GLU A 7 4.97 -9.05 10.27
C GLU A 7 4.61 -7.56 10.30
N SER A 8 5.56 -6.67 10.57
CA SER A 8 5.32 -5.22 10.51
C SER A 8 4.84 -4.78 9.12
N TRP A 9 5.43 -5.35 8.07
CA TRP A 9 4.98 -5.13 6.70
C TRP A 9 3.58 -5.69 6.46
N GLN A 10 3.31 -6.92 6.89
CA GLN A 10 2.01 -7.58 6.71
C GLN A 10 0.89 -6.85 7.47
N ILE A 11 1.15 -6.34 8.67
CA ILE A 11 0.20 -5.49 9.41
C ILE A 11 -0.12 -4.24 8.58
N ASN A 12 0.89 -3.54 8.06
CA ASN A 12 0.66 -2.37 7.21
C ASN A 12 -0.18 -2.70 5.97
N HIS A 13 0.06 -3.84 5.35
CA HIS A 13 -0.75 -4.33 4.23
C HIS A 13 -2.20 -4.59 4.66
N ARG A 14 -2.43 -5.29 5.77
CA ARG A 14 -3.78 -5.59 6.31
C ARG A 14 -4.54 -4.30 6.65
N VAL A 15 -3.87 -3.28 7.20
CA VAL A 15 -4.48 -1.94 7.42
C VAL A 15 -5.00 -1.34 6.11
N THR A 16 -4.21 -1.40 5.04
CA THR A 16 -4.60 -0.85 3.74
C THR A 16 -5.76 -1.63 3.13
N VAL A 17 -5.73 -2.97 3.20
CA VAL A 17 -6.82 -3.84 2.71
C VAL A 17 -8.10 -3.61 3.53
N LYS A 18 -8.01 -3.55 4.86
CA LYS A 18 -9.15 -3.28 5.74
C LYS A 18 -9.81 -1.94 5.41
N LEU A 19 -9.03 -0.90 5.13
CA LEU A 19 -9.57 0.37 4.66
C LEU A 19 -10.28 0.20 3.31
N LEU A 20 -9.65 -0.43 2.32
CA LEU A 20 -10.24 -0.66 0.99
C LEU A 20 -11.56 -1.44 1.07
N ASP A 21 -11.61 -2.51 1.86
CA ASP A 21 -12.78 -3.38 1.99
C ASP A 21 -13.98 -2.65 2.62
N ALA A 22 -13.71 -1.66 3.45
CA ALA A 22 -14.73 -0.86 4.13
C ALA A 22 -15.33 0.27 3.28
N LEU A 23 -14.74 0.59 2.12
CA LEU A 23 -15.24 1.67 1.28
C LEU A 23 -16.51 1.23 0.53
N ALA A 24 -17.47 2.13 0.37
CA ALA A 24 -18.54 1.98 -0.62
C ALA A 24 -17.96 2.21 -2.04
N ASP A 25 -18.60 1.69 -3.07
CA ASP A 25 -18.06 1.80 -4.45
C ASP A 25 -18.01 3.25 -4.94
N ASP A 26 -18.99 4.07 -4.58
CA ASP A 26 -19.02 5.51 -4.89
C ASP A 26 -17.90 6.27 -4.14
N ALA A 27 -17.51 5.84 -2.94
CA ALA A 27 -16.42 6.41 -2.18
C ALA A 27 -15.06 6.29 -2.90
N LEU A 28 -14.89 5.29 -3.77
CA LEU A 28 -13.67 5.14 -4.59
C LEU A 28 -13.48 6.30 -5.57
N HIS A 29 -14.56 6.93 -5.99
CA HIS A 29 -14.54 8.07 -6.91
C HIS A 29 -14.50 9.43 -6.20
N ALA A 30 -14.53 9.44 -4.85
CA ALA A 30 -14.45 10.66 -4.07
C ALA A 30 -13.12 11.38 -4.28
N THR A 31 -13.18 12.72 -4.42
CA THR A 31 -11.99 13.57 -4.58
C THR A 31 -12.26 14.97 -4.02
N LEU A 32 -11.24 15.60 -3.45
CA LEU A 32 -11.26 17.02 -3.07
C LEU A 32 -10.72 17.92 -4.18
N SER A 33 -10.21 17.33 -5.25
CA SER A 33 -9.60 18.09 -6.33
C SER A 33 -10.65 18.62 -7.31
N THR A 34 -10.61 19.91 -7.57
CA THR A 34 -11.39 20.59 -8.62
C THR A 34 -10.66 20.67 -9.96
N ARG A 35 -9.39 20.18 -10.03
CA ARG A 35 -8.50 20.31 -11.19
C ARG A 35 -7.94 18.98 -11.68
N GLY A 36 -8.70 17.88 -11.57
CA GLY A 36 -8.28 16.57 -12.06
C GLY A 36 -7.25 15.85 -11.20
N GLY A 37 -7.19 16.14 -9.89
CA GLY A 37 -6.39 15.38 -8.92
C GLY A 37 -6.90 13.94 -8.77
N ARG A 38 -6.14 13.13 -8.02
CA ARG A 38 -6.48 11.72 -7.80
C ARG A 38 -7.75 11.59 -6.95
N ASP A 39 -8.69 10.77 -7.40
CA ASP A 39 -9.73 10.20 -6.55
C ASP A 39 -9.14 9.14 -5.59
N VAL A 40 -9.95 8.58 -4.71
CA VAL A 40 -9.52 7.56 -3.75
C VAL A 40 -8.96 6.33 -4.45
N ALA A 41 -9.61 5.83 -5.51
CA ALA A 41 -9.13 4.66 -6.25
C ALA A 41 -7.75 4.91 -6.87
N ARG A 42 -7.52 6.09 -7.45
CA ARG A 42 -6.22 6.48 -8.03
C ARG A 42 -5.15 6.73 -6.97
N GLN A 43 -5.52 7.16 -5.75
CA GLN A 43 -4.58 7.22 -4.63
C GLN A 43 -4.15 5.83 -4.19
N LEU A 44 -5.09 4.88 -4.10
CA LEU A 44 -4.80 3.47 -3.79
C LEU A 44 -3.97 2.81 -4.90
N ALA A 45 -4.29 3.07 -6.16
CA ALA A 45 -3.46 2.62 -7.29
C ALA A 45 -2.02 3.14 -7.17
N HIS A 46 -1.84 4.42 -6.81
CA HIS A 46 -0.51 4.98 -6.60
C HIS A 46 0.25 4.30 -5.45
N VAL A 47 -0.42 3.97 -4.35
CA VAL A 47 0.19 3.19 -3.25
C VAL A 47 0.69 1.84 -3.77
N HIS A 48 -0.13 1.14 -4.55
CA HIS A 48 0.26 -0.12 -5.18
C HIS A 48 1.47 0.05 -6.12
N GLU A 49 1.46 1.05 -7.00
CA GLU A 49 2.55 1.31 -7.94
C GLU A 49 3.89 1.61 -7.23
N VAL A 50 3.86 2.34 -6.11
CA VAL A 50 5.08 2.59 -5.32
C VAL A 50 5.61 1.30 -4.69
N ARG A 51 4.72 0.40 -4.20
CA ARG A 51 5.14 -0.94 -3.75
C ARG A 51 5.84 -1.70 -4.85
N LEU A 52 5.25 -1.76 -6.06
CA LEU A 52 5.82 -2.46 -7.20
C LEU A 52 7.15 -1.86 -7.64
N MET A 53 7.21 -0.55 -7.79
CA MET A 53 8.44 0.15 -8.17
C MET A 53 9.60 -0.21 -7.23
N LEU A 54 9.36 -0.22 -5.92
CA LEU A 54 10.40 -0.56 -4.95
C LEU A 54 10.68 -2.07 -4.92
N ALA A 55 9.66 -2.92 -5.03
CA ALA A 55 9.83 -4.36 -5.08
C ALA A 55 10.68 -4.78 -6.31
N GLU A 56 10.41 -4.23 -7.48
CA GLU A 56 11.18 -4.49 -8.70
C GLU A 56 12.59 -3.89 -8.65
N LEU A 57 12.73 -2.69 -8.08
CA LEU A 57 14.04 -2.07 -7.89
C LEU A 57 14.95 -2.90 -7.01
N THR A 58 14.41 -3.52 -5.96
CA THR A 58 15.16 -4.15 -4.87
C THR A 58 15.26 -5.67 -4.98
N SER A 59 14.52 -6.32 -5.89
CA SER A 59 14.52 -7.78 -6.07
C SER A 59 14.62 -8.17 -7.55
N LYS A 60 15.57 -9.06 -7.85
CA LYS A 60 15.67 -9.66 -9.20
C LYS A 60 14.48 -10.59 -9.48
N THR A 61 14.01 -11.31 -8.49
CA THR A 61 12.82 -12.17 -8.59
C THR A 61 11.61 -11.36 -9.02
N ASN A 62 11.36 -10.22 -8.37
CA ASN A 62 10.23 -9.36 -8.71
C ASN A 62 10.34 -8.76 -10.13
N ARG A 63 11.53 -8.33 -10.55
CA ARG A 63 11.74 -7.82 -11.93
C ARG A 63 11.37 -8.85 -13.00
N ASN A 64 11.59 -10.12 -12.72
CA ASN A 64 11.29 -11.20 -13.65
C ASN A 64 9.83 -11.67 -13.60
N ALA A 65 9.10 -11.35 -12.53
CA ALA A 65 7.75 -11.87 -12.26
C ALA A 65 6.62 -11.18 -13.06
N LYS A 66 6.89 -10.07 -13.77
CA LYS A 66 5.89 -9.28 -14.51
C LYS A 66 4.68 -8.94 -13.62
N LEU A 67 4.93 -8.23 -12.53
CA LEU A 67 3.91 -7.83 -11.57
C LEU A 67 2.82 -6.94 -12.22
N PRO A 68 1.57 -6.97 -11.72
CA PRO A 68 0.44 -6.27 -12.35
C PRO A 68 0.49 -4.76 -12.08
N HIS A 69 0.81 -3.97 -13.09
CA HIS A 69 0.77 -2.51 -13.06
C HIS A 69 -0.57 -1.94 -13.54
N PHE A 70 -0.99 -0.81 -12.98
CA PHE A 70 -2.08 -0.01 -13.52
C PHE A 70 -1.57 0.98 -14.56
N ALA A 71 -2.39 1.24 -15.57
CA ALA A 71 -2.10 2.28 -16.55
C ALA A 71 -2.12 3.67 -15.90
N LYS A 72 -1.32 4.60 -16.42
CA LYS A 72 -1.30 5.98 -15.93
C LYS A 72 -2.69 6.61 -16.02
N GLY A 73 -3.21 7.06 -14.88
CA GLY A 73 -4.53 7.70 -14.80
C GLY A 73 -5.71 6.73 -14.67
N GLU A 74 -5.47 5.42 -14.67
CA GLU A 74 -6.50 4.44 -14.42
C GLU A 74 -7.12 4.63 -13.03
N SER A 75 -8.44 4.50 -12.93
CA SER A 75 -9.19 4.47 -11.68
C SER A 75 -9.75 3.05 -11.50
N PRO A 76 -9.00 2.16 -10.83
CA PRO A 76 -9.35 0.76 -10.76
C PRO A 76 -10.54 0.50 -9.84
N THR A 77 -11.24 -0.60 -10.11
CA THR A 77 -12.32 -1.12 -9.26
C THR A 77 -11.74 -1.70 -7.95
N ARG A 78 -12.60 -1.86 -6.94
CA ARG A 78 -12.24 -2.53 -5.68
C ARG A 78 -11.57 -3.89 -5.91
N LYS A 79 -12.16 -4.74 -6.75
CA LYS A 79 -11.63 -6.07 -7.04
C LYS A 79 -10.24 -6.04 -7.68
N GLN A 80 -10.02 -5.11 -8.60
CA GLN A 80 -8.69 -4.91 -9.18
C GLN A 80 -7.67 -4.47 -8.13
N LEU A 81 -8.05 -3.52 -7.25
CA LEU A 81 -7.20 -3.08 -6.14
C LEU A 81 -6.89 -4.20 -5.15
N GLN A 82 -7.88 -5.02 -4.75
CA GLN A 82 -7.67 -6.16 -3.85
C GLN A 82 -6.65 -7.14 -4.44
N THR A 83 -6.81 -7.52 -5.71
CA THR A 83 -5.87 -8.41 -6.41
C THR A 83 -4.47 -7.79 -6.51
N ALA A 84 -4.40 -6.52 -6.88
CA ALA A 84 -3.15 -5.78 -7.03
C ALA A 84 -2.39 -5.65 -5.69
N PHE A 85 -3.09 -5.32 -4.61
CA PHE A 85 -2.48 -5.22 -3.27
C PHE A 85 -1.94 -6.57 -2.78
N GLY A 86 -2.61 -7.68 -3.05
CA GLY A 86 -2.09 -9.02 -2.75
C GLY A 86 -0.76 -9.27 -3.46
N ALA A 87 -0.70 -8.99 -4.76
CA ALA A 87 0.52 -9.18 -5.56
C ALA A 87 1.67 -8.26 -5.08
N SER A 88 1.39 -6.97 -4.85
CA SER A 88 2.44 -6.04 -4.38
C SER A 88 2.89 -6.31 -2.95
N ALA A 89 2.02 -6.80 -2.08
CA ALA A 89 2.41 -7.20 -0.72
C ALA A 89 3.41 -8.35 -0.75
N GLN A 90 3.15 -9.37 -1.58
CA GLN A 90 4.06 -10.49 -1.79
C GLN A 90 5.39 -10.05 -2.41
N GLY A 91 5.34 -9.11 -3.37
CA GLY A 91 6.56 -8.57 -3.99
C GLY A 91 7.46 -7.85 -2.97
N VAL A 92 6.89 -7.03 -2.10
CA VAL A 92 7.65 -6.37 -1.02
C VAL A 92 8.19 -7.39 -0.03
N GLU A 93 7.42 -8.41 0.37
CA GLU A 93 7.92 -9.47 1.26
C GLU A 93 9.10 -10.22 0.64
N THR A 94 9.05 -10.52 -0.66
CA THR A 94 10.18 -11.12 -1.39
C THR A 94 11.42 -10.23 -1.28
N SER A 95 11.29 -8.92 -1.48
CA SER A 95 12.40 -7.97 -1.32
C SER A 95 12.97 -7.95 0.09
N ILE A 96 12.09 -7.99 1.12
CA ILE A 96 12.51 -8.04 2.53
C ILE A 96 13.35 -9.31 2.79
N ARG A 97 12.87 -10.48 2.36
CA ARG A 97 13.55 -11.76 2.60
C ARG A 97 14.88 -11.86 1.83
N GLU A 98 14.90 -11.44 0.57
CA GLU A 98 16.13 -11.41 -0.23
C GLU A 98 17.17 -10.44 0.37
N GLY A 99 16.75 -9.24 0.73
CA GLY A 99 17.64 -8.26 1.34
C GLY A 99 18.15 -8.71 2.71
N TRP A 100 17.30 -9.33 3.52
CA TRP A 100 17.74 -9.90 4.81
C TRP A 100 18.79 -10.99 4.62
N ALA A 101 18.61 -11.89 3.63
CA ALA A 101 19.59 -12.93 3.29
C ALA A 101 20.90 -12.35 2.71
N ASN A 102 20.90 -11.07 2.30
CA ASN A 102 22.07 -10.34 1.81
C ASN A 102 22.54 -9.27 2.82
N ASP A 103 22.66 -9.64 4.09
CA ASP A 103 23.13 -8.77 5.19
C ASP A 103 22.38 -7.42 5.28
N GLY A 104 21.09 -7.43 4.97
CA GLY A 104 20.22 -6.25 4.99
C GLY A 104 20.39 -5.30 3.81
N GLN A 105 21.21 -5.64 2.83
CA GLN A 105 21.47 -4.81 1.65
C GLN A 105 20.49 -5.09 0.52
N LEU A 106 20.13 -4.02 -0.21
CA LEU A 106 19.19 -4.06 -1.32
C LEU A 106 19.77 -3.40 -2.58
N PRO A 107 19.62 -4.03 -3.76
CA PRO A 107 19.87 -3.34 -5.03
C PRO A 107 19.02 -2.06 -5.12
N GLY A 108 19.57 -0.98 -5.63
CA GLY A 108 18.83 0.25 -5.89
C GLY A 108 18.36 1.05 -4.66
N PHE A 109 18.28 0.45 -3.48
CA PHE A 109 17.88 1.12 -2.24
C PHE A 109 19.01 1.05 -1.19
N LYS A 110 19.92 2.02 -1.22
CA LYS A 110 21.19 2.02 -0.49
C LYS A 110 21.07 2.00 1.04
N ARG A 111 19.89 2.28 1.59
CA ARG A 111 19.67 2.34 3.06
C ARG A 111 19.36 0.98 3.66
N GLY A 112 19.09 -0.03 2.82
CA GLY A 112 18.83 -1.40 3.26
C GLY A 112 17.38 -1.71 3.63
N VAL A 113 17.17 -2.94 4.07
CA VAL A 113 15.84 -3.54 4.30
C VAL A 113 15.00 -2.80 5.35
N MET A 114 15.58 -2.48 6.51
CA MET A 114 14.84 -1.84 7.60
C MET A 114 14.29 -0.46 7.20
N PRO A 115 15.10 0.44 6.62
CA PRO A 115 14.60 1.72 6.12
C PRO A 115 13.62 1.58 4.93
N LEU A 116 13.73 0.54 4.09
CA LEU A 116 12.75 0.28 3.04
C LEU A 116 11.35 0.04 3.63
N VAL A 117 11.24 -0.84 4.63
CA VAL A 117 9.96 -1.10 5.30
C VAL A 117 9.43 0.16 5.98
N GLY A 118 10.28 0.89 6.69
CA GLY A 118 9.92 2.16 7.32
C GLY A 118 9.41 3.19 6.30
N TYR A 119 10.07 3.31 5.15
CA TYR A 119 9.64 4.19 4.05
C TYR A 119 8.26 3.80 3.52
N LEU A 120 8.02 2.52 3.24
CA LEU A 120 6.75 2.05 2.73
C LEU A 120 5.60 2.29 3.73
N ILE A 121 5.81 1.99 5.01
CA ILE A 121 4.82 2.26 6.06
C ILE A 121 4.51 3.75 6.15
N ALA A 122 5.51 4.62 6.16
CA ALA A 122 5.34 6.06 6.23
C ALA A 122 4.60 6.61 4.99
N HIS A 123 5.01 6.19 3.79
CA HIS A 123 4.39 6.58 2.52
C HIS A 123 2.91 6.18 2.48
N GLU A 124 2.59 4.95 2.85
CA GLU A 124 1.20 4.48 2.85
C GLU A 124 0.36 5.14 3.94
N SER A 125 0.94 5.41 5.11
CA SER A 125 0.26 6.14 6.19
C SER A 125 -0.11 7.56 5.75
N HIS A 126 0.78 8.25 5.02
CA HIS A 126 0.49 9.54 4.42
C HIS A 126 -0.73 9.47 3.46
N HIS A 127 -0.74 8.49 2.57
CA HIS A 127 -1.86 8.32 1.62
C HIS A 127 -3.14 7.89 2.33
N ARG A 128 -3.11 6.99 3.31
CA ARG A 128 -4.28 6.62 4.12
C ARG A 128 -4.87 7.84 4.84
N GLY A 129 -4.03 8.70 5.41
CA GLY A 129 -4.48 9.95 6.02
C GLY A 129 -5.19 10.88 5.03
N SER A 130 -4.63 11.05 3.82
CA SER A 130 -5.25 11.83 2.75
C SER A 130 -6.58 11.23 2.29
N ILE A 131 -6.68 9.91 2.14
CA ILE A 131 -7.91 9.20 1.79
C ILE A 131 -8.98 9.42 2.88
N LEU A 132 -8.64 9.20 4.15
CA LEU A 132 -9.58 9.39 5.27
C LEU A 132 -10.10 10.82 5.34
N LEU A 133 -9.25 11.82 5.08
CA LEU A 133 -9.66 13.23 5.00
C LEU A 133 -10.61 13.46 3.83
N THR A 134 -10.30 12.93 2.65
CA THR A 134 -11.15 13.01 1.46
C THR A 134 -12.52 12.41 1.75
N LEU A 135 -12.57 11.20 2.28
CA LEU A 135 -13.82 10.52 2.64
C LEU A 135 -14.66 11.33 3.64
N LYS A 136 -14.03 11.89 4.67
CA LYS A 136 -14.71 12.71 5.66
C LYS A 136 -15.35 13.95 5.03
N GLN A 137 -14.65 14.62 4.13
CA GLN A 137 -15.11 15.88 3.52
C GLN A 137 -16.10 15.69 2.39
N THR A 138 -16.15 14.50 1.80
CA THR A 138 -17.07 14.17 0.70
C THR A 138 -18.31 13.37 1.14
N GLY A 139 -18.57 13.27 2.45
CA GLY A 139 -19.75 12.60 2.99
C GLY A 139 -19.63 11.08 3.15
N HIS A 140 -18.45 10.49 2.92
CA HIS A 140 -18.16 9.06 3.05
C HIS A 140 -17.40 8.72 4.35
N LYS A 141 -17.57 9.52 5.40
CA LYS A 141 -16.87 9.33 6.68
C LYS A 141 -17.06 7.90 7.20
N LEU A 142 -15.96 7.23 7.50
CA LEU A 142 -15.98 5.92 8.14
C LEU A 142 -16.50 6.03 9.58
N ASN A 143 -17.18 4.99 10.08
CA ASN A 143 -17.59 4.91 11.47
C ASN A 143 -16.38 4.79 12.42
N ASP A 144 -16.60 5.07 13.70
CA ASP A 144 -15.50 5.11 14.67
C ASP A 144 -14.89 3.72 14.94
N GLU A 145 -15.68 2.66 14.94
CA GLU A 145 -15.19 1.28 15.10
C GLU A 145 -14.14 0.94 14.04
N LEU A 146 -14.44 1.23 12.77
CA LEU A 146 -13.51 0.99 11.68
C LEU A 146 -12.28 1.88 11.77
N ARG A 147 -12.47 3.19 12.06
CA ARG A 147 -11.36 4.13 12.19
C ARG A 147 -10.38 3.70 13.27
N TRP A 148 -10.88 3.30 14.44
CA TRP A 148 -10.03 2.79 15.52
C TRP A 148 -9.47 1.41 15.21
N GLY A 149 -10.22 0.56 14.52
CA GLY A 149 -9.77 -0.76 14.08
C GLY A 149 -8.58 -0.74 13.10
N LEU A 150 -8.29 0.38 12.43
CA LEU A 150 -7.07 0.57 11.62
C LEU A 150 -5.80 0.73 12.49
N TRP A 151 -5.95 1.04 13.78
CA TRP A 151 -4.86 1.20 14.73
C TRP A 151 -4.69 0.02 15.68
N ASP A 152 -5.64 -0.89 15.73
CA ASP A 152 -5.58 -2.07 16.62
C ASP A 152 -4.74 -3.18 15.98
N TRP A 153 -3.44 -2.96 15.97
CA TRP A 153 -2.47 -3.86 15.35
C TRP A 153 -2.41 -5.24 16.00
N ASN A 154 -2.88 -5.37 17.23
CA ASN A 154 -2.99 -6.68 17.89
C ASN A 154 -4.12 -7.56 17.34
N LYS A 155 -5.05 -6.96 16.56
CA LYS A 155 -6.18 -7.65 15.93
C LYS A 155 -6.12 -7.67 14.40
N LEU A 156 -5.03 -7.20 13.84
CA LEU A 156 -4.81 -7.15 12.39
C LEU A 156 -3.98 -8.32 11.89
#